data_d7dec10b1ddd83e4f15f7638a38af1fc
#
_entry.id   d7dec10b1ddd83e4f15f7638a38af1fc
#
_cell.length_a   1.000
_cell.length_b   1.000
_cell.length_c   1.000
_cell.angle_alpha   90.00
_cell.angle_beta   90.00
_cell.angle_gamma   90.00
#
_symmetry.space_group_name_H-M   'P 1'
#
loop_
_entity.id
_entity.type
_entity.pdbx_description
1 polymer ?
#
loop_
_entity_poly.entity_id
_entity_poly.type
_entity_poly.pdbx_seq_one_letter_code
_entity_poly.pdbx_strand_id
1 'polypeptide(L)'
;MLGIPVRGMVVAGVVVVAGLMYVTDDGERSRLEELAARKCEVTVVADILNVRSGPADTQPIVATMRRDSVAKAERRVENGFRLLADGRWVKDEFVLPTSDSDCA
;
A
#
# COMPACT_ATOMS: atom_id res chain seq x y z
N MET A 1 -24.17 -24.64 -37.34
CA MET A 1 -24.49 -25.84 -36.55
C MET A 1 -23.26 -26.39 -35.82
N LEU A 2 -22.25 -26.74 -36.56
CA LEU A 2 -21.07 -27.33 -35.97
C LEU A 2 -20.32 -26.36 -35.05
N GLY A 3 -20.41 -25.07 -35.35
CA GLY A 3 -19.72 -24.09 -34.55
C GLY A 3 -20.28 -23.93 -33.13
N ILE A 4 -21.56 -24.25 -32.93
CA ILE A 4 -22.19 -24.08 -31.61
C ILE A 4 -21.61 -25.05 -30.58
N PRO A 5 -21.52 -26.36 -30.85
CA PRO A 5 -20.91 -27.28 -29.88
C PRO A 5 -19.45 -26.95 -29.61
N VAL A 6 -18.73 -26.56 -30.66
CA VAL A 6 -17.32 -26.18 -30.50
C VAL A 6 -17.20 -24.96 -29.60
N ARG A 7 -18.07 -23.99 -29.79
CA ARG A 7 -18.09 -22.81 -28.94
C ARG A 7 -18.35 -23.18 -27.49
N GLY A 8 -19.31 -24.07 -27.27
CA GLY A 8 -19.62 -24.51 -25.93
C GLY A 8 -18.41 -25.20 -25.28
N MET A 9 -17.72 -26.01 -26.05
CA MET A 9 -16.54 -26.68 -25.55
C MET A 9 -15.43 -25.71 -25.23
N VAL A 10 -15.21 -24.72 -26.09
CA VAL A 10 -14.18 -23.71 -25.87
C VAL A 10 -14.50 -22.89 -24.61
N VAL A 11 -15.76 -22.50 -24.44
CA VAL A 11 -16.17 -21.74 -23.27
C VAL A 11 -15.97 -22.58 -22.02
N ALA A 12 -16.35 -23.86 -22.05
CA ALA A 12 -16.15 -24.74 -20.92
C ALA A 12 -14.67 -24.89 -20.59
N GLY A 13 -13.83 -25.00 -21.62
CA GLY A 13 -12.40 -25.08 -21.42
C GLY A 13 -11.84 -23.84 -20.75
N VAL A 14 -12.29 -22.67 -21.16
CA VAL A 14 -11.84 -21.42 -20.56
C VAL A 14 -12.25 -21.36 -19.09
N VAL A 15 -13.47 -21.79 -18.78
CA VAL A 15 -13.93 -21.79 -17.39
C VAL A 15 -13.09 -22.73 -16.54
N VAL A 16 -12.76 -23.90 -17.07
CA VAL A 16 -11.94 -24.88 -16.34
C VAL A 16 -10.54 -24.31 -16.08
N VAL A 17 -9.96 -23.67 -17.09
CA VAL A 17 -8.64 -23.05 -16.93
C VAL A 17 -8.70 -21.94 -15.88
N ALA A 18 -9.72 -21.12 -15.95
CA ALA A 18 -9.90 -20.07 -14.94
C ALA A 18 -10.05 -20.64 -13.54
N GLY A 19 -10.79 -21.75 -13.41
CA GLY A 19 -10.96 -22.45 -12.14
C GLY A 19 -9.65 -22.99 -11.61
N LEU A 20 -8.84 -23.58 -12.48
CA LEU A 20 -7.54 -24.10 -12.08
C LEU A 20 -6.61 -22.97 -11.63
N MET A 21 -6.59 -21.88 -12.35
CA MET A 21 -5.80 -20.72 -11.97
C MET A 21 -6.26 -20.18 -10.62
N TYR A 22 -7.55 -20.15 -10.40
CA TYR A 22 -8.10 -19.69 -9.14
C TYR A 22 -7.64 -20.56 -7.98
N VAL A 23 -7.68 -21.88 -8.16
CA VAL A 23 -7.20 -22.80 -7.12
C VAL A 23 -5.72 -22.64 -6.87
N THR A 24 -4.95 -22.44 -7.94
CA THR A 24 -3.52 -22.21 -7.82
C THR A 24 -3.22 -20.92 -7.10
N ASP A 25 -4.04 -19.90 -7.34
CA ASP A 25 -3.84 -18.59 -6.74
C ASP A 25 -4.14 -18.55 -5.25
N ASP A 26 -4.87 -19.52 -4.72
CA ASP A 26 -5.22 -19.50 -3.30
C ASP A 26 -4.00 -19.37 -2.40
N GLY A 27 -2.95 -20.14 -2.67
CA GLY A 27 -1.72 -20.06 -1.89
C GLY A 27 -1.01 -18.74 -2.08
N GLU A 28 -0.97 -18.23 -3.31
CA GLU A 28 -0.36 -16.95 -3.61
C GLU A 28 -1.18 -15.80 -3.04
N ARG A 29 -2.49 -15.93 -3.08
CA ARG A 29 -3.37 -14.92 -2.51
C ARG A 29 -3.13 -14.78 -1.01
N SER A 30 -3.00 -15.88 -0.29
CA SER A 30 -2.69 -15.84 1.14
C SER A 30 -1.38 -15.12 1.39
N ARG A 31 -0.37 -15.36 0.56
CA ARG A 31 0.91 -14.69 0.67
C ARG A 31 0.77 -13.21 0.36
N LEU A 32 0.04 -12.87 -0.69
CA LEU A 32 -0.18 -11.47 -1.07
C LEU A 32 -0.98 -10.73 0.00
N GLU A 33 -1.98 -11.37 0.58
CA GLU A 33 -2.74 -10.79 1.68
C GLU A 33 -1.86 -10.57 2.90
N GLU A 34 -0.98 -11.51 3.19
CA GLU A 34 -0.04 -11.37 4.28
C GLU A 34 0.93 -10.20 4.03
N LEU A 35 1.42 -10.07 2.79
CA LEU A 35 2.27 -8.96 2.42
C LEU A 35 1.50 -7.63 2.44
N ALA A 36 0.27 -7.64 1.97
CA ALA A 36 -0.58 -6.45 1.99
C ALA A 36 -0.95 -6.04 3.41
N ALA A 37 -1.05 -7.00 4.32
CA ALA A 37 -1.31 -6.71 5.72
C ALA A 37 -0.13 -6.01 6.39
N ARG A 38 1.06 -6.08 5.78
CA ARG A 38 2.24 -5.35 6.25
C ARG A 38 2.22 -3.92 5.73
N LYS A 39 1.09 -3.26 5.92
CA LYS A 39 0.97 -1.86 5.54
C LYS A 39 1.81 -1.00 6.46
N CYS A 40 2.13 0.19 6.00
CA CYS A 40 2.78 1.19 6.80
C CYS A 40 1.85 2.39 6.91
N GLU A 41 1.25 2.55 8.08
CA GLU A 41 0.49 3.74 8.43
C GLU A 41 1.13 4.35 9.66
N VAL A 42 1.16 5.66 9.70
CA VAL A 42 1.80 6.38 10.81
C VAL A 42 0.81 7.35 11.43
N THR A 43 0.94 7.52 12.74
CA THR A 43 0.16 8.48 13.51
C THR A 43 1.05 9.65 13.85
N VAL A 44 0.54 10.86 13.69
CA VAL A 44 1.26 12.09 14.03
C VAL A 44 1.25 12.24 15.56
N VAL A 45 2.43 12.42 16.13
CA VAL A 45 2.59 12.62 17.60
C VAL A 45 2.97 14.05 17.94
N ALA A 46 3.23 14.91 16.98
CA ALA A 46 3.45 16.33 17.18
C ALA A 46 2.12 17.07 17.11
N ASP A 47 2.05 18.24 17.76
CA ASP A 47 0.83 19.05 17.71
C ASP A 47 0.49 19.47 16.30
N ILE A 48 1.49 19.92 15.56
CA ILE A 48 1.40 20.26 14.15
C ILE A 48 2.63 19.72 13.46
N LEU A 49 2.42 18.98 12.39
CA LEU A 49 3.51 18.39 11.61
C LEU A 49 3.52 19.03 10.22
N ASN A 50 4.66 19.58 9.83
CA ASN A 50 4.84 20.11 8.49
C ASN A 50 5.05 18.97 7.50
N VAL A 51 4.31 19.02 6.40
CA VAL A 51 4.44 18.10 5.28
C VAL A 51 5.19 18.83 4.18
N ARG A 52 6.31 18.25 3.73
CA ARG A 52 7.20 18.89 2.77
C ARG A 52 7.22 18.16 1.44
N SER A 53 7.63 18.86 0.41
CA SER A 53 7.72 18.27 -0.93
C SER A 53 8.96 17.38 -1.12
N GLY A 54 9.93 17.46 -0.23
CA GLY A 54 11.16 16.67 -0.29
C GLY A 54 11.71 16.40 1.10
N PRO A 55 12.69 15.49 1.21
CA PRO A 55 13.22 15.03 2.49
C PRO A 55 14.28 15.96 3.06
N ALA A 56 13.92 17.20 3.32
CA ALA A 56 14.81 18.18 3.93
C ALA A 56 14.02 19.33 4.53
N ASP A 57 14.59 19.97 5.56
CA ASP A 57 13.98 21.14 6.20
C ASP A 57 13.94 22.34 5.25
N THR A 58 14.76 22.34 4.21
CA THR A 58 14.80 23.41 3.22
C THR A 58 13.75 23.27 2.12
N GLN A 59 13.08 22.13 2.06
CA GLN A 59 12.04 21.90 1.06
C GLN A 59 10.75 22.62 1.45
N PRO A 60 9.96 23.06 0.47
CA PRO A 60 8.72 23.78 0.75
C PRO A 60 7.75 22.96 1.59
N ILE A 61 7.06 23.63 2.51
CA ILE A 61 5.96 23.05 3.26
C ILE A 61 4.73 23.11 2.37
N VAL A 62 4.15 21.95 2.08
CA VAL A 62 3.01 21.85 1.16
C VAL A 62 1.71 21.55 1.89
N ALA A 63 1.77 21.15 3.15
CA ALA A 63 0.60 20.87 3.97
C ALA A 63 1.01 20.78 5.44
N THR A 64 0.04 20.66 6.32
CA THR A 64 0.27 20.39 7.74
C THR A 64 -0.68 19.30 8.19
N MET A 65 -0.29 18.57 9.23
CA MET A 65 -1.10 17.54 9.85
C MET A 65 -1.13 17.77 11.35
N ARG A 66 -2.26 17.46 11.96
CA ARG A 66 -2.44 17.62 13.40
C ARG A 66 -2.11 16.33 14.14
N ARG A 67 -1.91 16.44 15.44
CA ARG A 67 -1.73 15.29 16.33
C ARG A 67 -2.87 14.29 16.13
N ASP A 68 -2.52 13.03 16.20
CA ASP A 68 -3.43 11.90 16.06
C ASP A 68 -3.97 11.67 14.65
N SER A 69 -3.55 12.48 13.67
CA SER A 69 -3.82 12.18 12.27
C SER A 69 -3.09 10.92 11.86
N VAL A 70 -3.71 10.12 10.99
CA VAL A 70 -3.12 8.91 10.45
C VAL A 70 -2.91 9.09 8.96
N ALA A 71 -1.74 8.72 8.49
CA ALA A 71 -1.39 8.81 7.07
C ALA A 71 -0.79 7.50 6.59
N LYS A 72 -1.07 7.15 5.34
CA LYS A 72 -0.39 6.05 4.68
C LYS A 72 1.02 6.47 4.34
N ALA A 73 1.98 5.62 4.63
CA ALA A 73 3.38 5.92 4.43
C ALA A 73 4.08 4.77 3.73
N GLU A 74 5.30 5.03 3.32
CA GLU A 74 6.19 4.04 2.74
C GLU A 74 7.26 3.66 3.74
N ARG A 75 7.96 2.55 3.48
CA ARG A 75 9.05 2.11 4.34
C ARG A 75 10.35 2.85 4.07
N ARG A 76 10.28 3.94 3.36
CA ARG A 76 11.46 4.72 2.95
C ARG A 76 11.65 5.90 3.86
N VAL A 77 12.84 6.04 4.41
CA VAL A 77 13.25 7.17 5.22
C VAL A 77 14.55 7.71 4.61
N GLU A 78 14.57 8.99 4.34
CA GLU A 78 15.77 9.68 3.84
C GLU A 78 16.00 10.95 4.65
N ASN A 79 17.23 11.16 5.07
CA ASN A 79 17.64 12.36 5.80
C ASN A 79 16.75 12.64 7.02
N GLY A 80 16.26 11.57 7.66
CA GLY A 80 15.36 11.68 8.82
C GLY A 80 13.91 11.99 8.47
N PHE A 81 13.56 11.92 7.20
CA PHE A 81 12.19 12.15 6.73
C PHE A 81 11.59 10.85 6.20
N ARG A 82 10.34 10.63 6.53
CA ARG A 82 9.55 9.47 6.08
C ARG A 82 8.76 9.86 4.85
N LEU A 83 8.80 8.99 3.82
CA LEU A 83 8.00 9.17 2.62
C LEU A 83 6.56 8.76 2.91
N LEU A 84 5.62 9.61 2.56
CA LEU A 84 4.19 9.31 2.59
C LEU A 84 3.76 8.71 1.24
N ALA A 85 2.63 8.00 1.25
CA ALA A 85 2.15 7.32 0.06
C ALA A 85 1.86 8.26 -1.12
N ASP A 86 1.59 9.53 -0.84
CA ASP A 86 1.33 10.54 -1.87
C ASP A 86 2.60 11.24 -2.40
N GLY A 87 3.77 10.76 -2.00
CA GLY A 87 5.05 11.33 -2.44
C GLY A 87 5.54 12.49 -1.62
N ARG A 88 4.86 12.84 -0.55
CA ARG A 88 5.28 13.90 0.35
C ARG A 88 6.11 13.34 1.51
N TRP A 89 6.74 14.22 2.25
CA TRP A 89 7.69 13.83 3.29
C TRP A 89 7.37 14.51 4.62
N VAL A 90 7.56 13.77 5.71
CA VAL A 90 7.40 14.29 7.08
C VAL A 90 8.58 13.81 7.92
N LYS A 91 8.92 14.56 8.96
CA LYS A 91 9.98 14.12 9.87
C LYS A 91 9.57 12.83 10.56
N ASP A 92 10.42 11.83 10.45
CA ASP A 92 10.14 10.50 10.99
C ASP A 92 10.01 10.51 12.51
N GLU A 93 10.72 11.40 13.19
CA GLU A 93 10.67 11.53 14.64
C GLU A 93 9.34 12.01 15.17
N PHE A 94 8.49 12.58 14.33
CA PHE A 94 7.19 13.10 14.71
C PHE A 94 6.03 12.20 14.33
N VAL A 95 6.32 11.00 13.89
CA VAL A 95 5.30 10.01 13.54
C VAL A 95 5.68 8.66 14.14
N LEU A 96 4.67 7.86 14.47
CA LEU A 96 4.85 6.50 14.95
C LEU A 96 4.00 5.56 14.12
N PRO A 97 4.50 4.36 13.83
CA PRO A 97 3.68 3.35 13.15
C PRO A 97 2.44 3.03 13.98
N THR A 98 1.32 2.81 13.30
CA THR A 98 0.12 2.32 13.99
C THR A 98 0.36 0.88 14.45
N SER A 99 -0.47 0.41 15.39
CA SER A 99 -0.25 -0.88 16.04
C SER A 99 -0.26 -2.07 15.08
N ASP A 100 -0.94 -1.93 13.94
CA ASP A 100 -1.04 -2.98 12.93
C ASP A 100 -0.14 -2.72 11.71
N SER A 101 0.78 -1.78 11.81
CA SER A 101 1.65 -1.37 10.71
C SER A 101 3.08 -1.86 10.90
N ASP A 102 3.74 -2.07 9.76
CA ASP A 102 5.14 -2.42 9.69
C ASP A 102 5.83 -1.39 8.80
N CYS A 103 6.57 -0.48 9.42
CA CYS A 103 7.26 0.61 8.73
C CYS A 103 8.78 0.41 8.74
N ALA A 104 9.23 -0.73 9.16
CA ALA A 104 10.67 -1.05 9.20
C ALA A 104 11.23 -1.47 7.85
#